data_20e634d8d465b476e5b91ea68e3119fa
#
_entry.id   20e634d8d465b476e5b91ea68e3119fa
#
_cell.length_a   1.000
_cell.length_b   1.000
_cell.length_c   1.000
_cell.angle_alpha   90.00
_cell.angle_beta   90.00
_cell.angle_gamma   90.00
#
_symmetry.space_group_name_H-M   'P 1'
#
loop_
_entity.id
_entity.type
_entity.pdbx_description
1 polymer ?
#
loop_
_entity_poly.entity_id
_entity_poly.type
_entity_poly.pdbx_seq_one_letter_code
_entity_poly.pdbx_strand_id
1 'polypeptide(L)'
;MAFAQLTYRESLRDIEVCLSAQSAKLYHMGFRHEIKRSTLADANEARDWRMHAEFAHRLIEQARKLYAGDSFGIELENTAYALDSTTIDLCLSLFPWALFRTTKSAVKMHTLLDLRGNIPSFIHISDGKLGDVNVLDVLEIEPGAIYVMDRGYLDFARLYLMHQTHAFFVTRTKSNTKFRRVYSAPVERSTGIICDQTIMLTGVISRKDYPEHLRRIRFKDPDTGKTLVFLTNNFTFPAATICALYKRRWQVELFFKWIKQHLRIKKFYGNSENAVKSQIWIAVSVYVLVA
;
A
#
# COMPACT_ATOMS: atom_id res chain seq x y z
N MET A 1 -20.67 -7.49 8.59
CA MET A 1 -19.84 -6.63 7.70
C MET A 1 -19.09 -7.46 6.65
N ALA A 2 -18.23 -8.44 6.97
CA ALA A 2 -17.56 -9.29 5.97
C ALA A 2 -18.55 -9.96 5.00
N PHE A 3 -19.63 -10.57 5.52
CA PHE A 3 -20.73 -11.09 4.68
C PHE A 3 -21.27 -10.05 3.71
N ALA A 4 -21.49 -8.82 4.19
CA ALA A 4 -22.02 -7.74 3.37
C ALA A 4 -21.09 -7.33 2.22
N GLN A 5 -19.80 -7.34 2.47
CA GLN A 5 -18.79 -7.05 1.43
C GLN A 5 -18.72 -8.18 0.40
N LEU A 6 -18.67 -9.44 0.83
CA LEU A 6 -18.62 -10.60 -0.07
C LEU A 6 -19.90 -10.77 -0.89
N THR A 7 -21.05 -10.32 -0.40
CA THR A 7 -22.36 -10.43 -1.07
C THR A 7 -22.84 -9.11 -1.68
N TYR A 8 -21.99 -8.08 -1.71
CA TYR A 8 -22.27 -6.77 -2.31
C TYR A 8 -23.50 -6.06 -1.76
N ARG A 9 -23.74 -6.13 -0.41
CA ARG A 9 -24.86 -5.42 0.22
C ARG A 9 -24.62 -3.93 0.24
N GLU A 10 -25.70 -3.14 0.00
CA GLU A 10 -25.58 -1.69 -0.16
C GLU A 10 -25.94 -0.88 1.09
N SER A 11 -26.65 -1.48 2.04
CA SER A 11 -27.10 -0.81 3.26
C SER A 11 -27.26 -1.79 4.42
N LEU A 12 -27.31 -1.25 5.65
CA LEU A 12 -27.63 -2.04 6.84
C LEU A 12 -29.01 -2.68 6.75
N ARG A 13 -29.98 -2.04 6.07
CA ARG A 13 -31.31 -2.61 5.84
C ARG A 13 -31.24 -3.81 4.89
N ASP A 14 -30.47 -3.72 3.85
CA ASP A 14 -30.25 -4.84 2.92
C ASP A 14 -29.57 -6.02 3.61
N ILE A 15 -28.61 -5.73 4.50
CA ILE A 15 -27.98 -6.77 5.35
C ILE A 15 -29.01 -7.44 6.24
N GLU A 16 -29.86 -6.69 6.94
CA GLU A 16 -30.93 -7.19 7.80
C GLU A 16 -31.87 -8.12 7.02
N VAL A 17 -32.40 -7.66 5.88
CA VAL A 17 -33.31 -8.48 5.04
C VAL A 17 -32.67 -9.79 4.59
N CYS A 18 -31.39 -9.73 4.15
CA CYS A 18 -30.67 -10.92 3.74
C CYS A 18 -30.40 -11.89 4.87
N LEU A 19 -30.07 -11.39 6.07
CA LEU A 19 -29.88 -12.23 7.25
C LEU A 19 -31.19 -12.87 7.70
N SER A 20 -32.30 -12.12 7.71
CA SER A 20 -33.64 -12.64 8.05
C SER A 20 -34.09 -13.74 7.08
N ALA A 21 -33.80 -13.60 5.78
CA ALA A 21 -34.08 -14.63 4.78
C ALA A 21 -33.26 -15.92 4.97
N GLN A 22 -32.18 -15.87 5.75
CA GLN A 22 -31.30 -17.00 6.08
C GLN A 22 -31.40 -17.37 7.58
N SER A 23 -32.53 -17.15 8.22
CA SER A 23 -32.72 -17.32 9.67
C SER A 23 -32.23 -18.68 10.22
N ALA A 24 -32.45 -19.77 9.48
CA ALA A 24 -31.98 -21.11 9.84
C ALA A 24 -30.44 -21.25 9.89
N LYS A 25 -29.70 -20.35 9.19
CA LYS A 25 -28.25 -20.38 9.17
C LYS A 25 -27.62 -19.41 10.19
N LEU A 26 -28.39 -18.52 10.78
CA LEU A 26 -27.90 -17.50 11.72
C LEU A 26 -27.12 -18.11 12.88
N TYR A 27 -27.62 -19.22 13.44
CA TYR A 27 -26.95 -19.93 14.52
C TYR A 27 -25.53 -20.38 14.15
N HIS A 28 -25.36 -20.95 12.96
CA HIS A 28 -24.03 -21.36 12.44
C HIS A 28 -23.12 -20.19 12.10
N MET A 29 -23.68 -19.00 11.91
CA MET A 29 -22.93 -17.74 11.73
C MET A 29 -22.60 -17.06 13.08
N GLY A 30 -22.92 -17.68 14.22
CA GLY A 30 -22.66 -17.15 15.56
C GLY A 30 -23.73 -16.18 16.07
N PHE A 31 -24.90 -16.12 15.43
CA PHE A 31 -25.99 -15.25 15.86
C PHE A 31 -27.06 -16.07 16.57
N ARG A 32 -27.41 -15.68 17.80
CA ARG A 32 -28.41 -16.36 18.61
C ARG A 32 -29.84 -15.95 18.27
N HIS A 33 -30.03 -14.76 17.71
CA HIS A 33 -31.31 -14.13 17.41
C HIS A 33 -31.26 -13.38 16.06
N GLU A 34 -32.41 -12.97 15.58
CA GLU A 34 -32.52 -12.05 14.46
C GLU A 34 -31.77 -10.75 14.76
N ILE A 35 -31.08 -10.23 13.73
CA ILE A 35 -30.26 -9.04 13.85
C ILE A 35 -30.99 -7.88 13.19
N LYS A 36 -31.32 -6.87 13.98
CA LYS A 36 -31.94 -5.65 13.50
C LYS A 36 -30.91 -4.65 12.98
N ARG A 37 -31.30 -3.81 12.04
CA ARG A 37 -30.49 -2.74 11.50
C ARG A 37 -29.90 -1.84 12.59
N SER A 38 -30.70 -1.49 13.62
CA SER A 38 -30.23 -0.68 14.76
C SER A 38 -29.05 -1.34 15.48
N THR A 39 -29.18 -2.64 15.77
CA THR A 39 -28.10 -3.42 16.41
C THR A 39 -26.79 -3.40 15.56
N LEU A 40 -26.92 -3.48 14.24
CA LEU A 40 -25.77 -3.37 13.34
C LEU A 40 -25.17 -1.97 13.35
N ALA A 41 -26.00 -0.92 13.38
CA ALA A 41 -25.57 0.46 13.45
C ALA A 41 -24.84 0.73 14.77
N ASP A 42 -25.45 0.37 15.91
CA ASP A 42 -24.88 0.55 17.24
C ASP A 42 -23.55 -0.19 17.40
N ALA A 43 -23.46 -1.42 16.89
CA ALA A 43 -22.23 -2.19 16.91
C ALA A 43 -21.12 -1.54 16.05
N ASN A 44 -21.48 -0.95 14.92
CA ASN A 44 -20.53 -0.26 14.03
C ASN A 44 -19.99 1.04 14.63
N GLU A 45 -20.80 1.71 15.47
CA GLU A 45 -20.39 2.93 16.17
C GLU A 45 -19.64 2.63 17.48
N ALA A 46 -20.09 1.66 18.26
CA ALA A 46 -19.59 1.42 19.61
C ALA A 46 -18.35 0.53 19.66
N ARG A 47 -18.18 -0.40 18.73
CA ARG A 47 -17.02 -1.31 18.72
C ARG A 47 -15.81 -0.60 18.13
N ASP A 48 -14.73 -0.54 18.91
CA ASP A 48 -13.48 0.10 18.49
C ASP A 48 -12.93 -0.57 17.20
N TRP A 49 -12.61 0.25 16.20
CA TRP A 49 -12.04 -0.20 14.94
C TRP A 49 -10.71 -0.96 15.10
N ARG A 50 -9.98 -0.74 16.20
CA ARG A 50 -8.72 -1.41 16.51
C ARG A 50 -8.90 -2.93 16.66
N MET A 51 -10.07 -3.39 17.10
CA MET A 51 -10.38 -4.83 17.14
C MET A 51 -10.32 -5.45 15.75
N HIS A 52 -10.84 -4.75 14.75
CA HIS A 52 -10.81 -5.21 13.36
C HIS A 52 -9.41 -5.12 12.76
N ALA A 53 -8.65 -4.11 13.16
CA ALA A 53 -7.25 -3.97 12.78
C ALA A 53 -6.39 -5.11 13.33
N GLU A 54 -6.53 -5.43 14.61
CA GLU A 54 -5.81 -6.54 15.24
C GLU A 54 -6.15 -7.88 14.58
N PHE A 55 -7.44 -8.13 14.33
CA PHE A 55 -7.87 -9.33 13.60
C PHE A 55 -7.24 -9.41 12.20
N ALA A 56 -7.23 -8.31 11.45
CA ALA A 56 -6.59 -8.25 10.15
C ALA A 56 -5.08 -8.54 10.24
N HIS A 57 -4.38 -7.98 11.23
CA HIS A 57 -2.97 -8.25 11.46
C HIS A 57 -2.70 -9.73 11.73
N ARG A 58 -3.54 -10.41 12.53
CA ARG A 58 -3.42 -11.87 12.76
C ARG A 58 -3.60 -12.67 11.46
N LEU A 59 -4.56 -12.29 10.62
CA LEU A 59 -4.74 -12.93 9.31
C LEU A 59 -3.53 -12.68 8.39
N ILE A 60 -3.01 -11.45 8.37
CA ILE A 60 -1.81 -11.08 7.61
C ILE A 60 -0.61 -11.91 8.04
N GLU A 61 -0.37 -12.05 9.35
CA GLU A 61 0.71 -12.89 9.89
C GLU A 61 0.62 -14.34 9.40
N GLN A 62 -0.59 -14.92 9.39
CA GLN A 62 -0.80 -16.27 8.88
C GLN A 62 -0.60 -16.36 7.37
N ALA A 63 -1.18 -15.44 6.62
CA ALA A 63 -1.04 -15.42 5.16
C ALA A 63 0.44 -15.28 4.75
N ARG A 64 1.21 -14.37 5.36
CA ARG A 64 2.63 -14.21 5.07
C ARG A 64 3.43 -15.50 5.29
N LYS A 65 3.09 -16.30 6.31
CA LYS A 65 3.72 -17.61 6.52
C LYS A 65 3.39 -18.60 5.41
N LEU A 66 2.15 -18.62 4.94
CA LEU A 66 1.70 -19.50 3.86
C LEU A 66 2.41 -19.18 2.54
N TYR A 67 2.59 -17.90 2.24
CA TYR A 67 3.22 -17.43 1.00
C TYR A 67 4.75 -17.23 1.10
N ALA A 68 5.39 -17.53 2.24
CA ALA A 68 6.83 -17.29 2.44
C ALA A 68 7.73 -17.98 1.41
N GLY A 69 7.30 -19.14 0.90
CA GLY A 69 8.01 -19.91 -0.14
C GLY A 69 7.64 -19.56 -1.58
N ASP A 70 6.66 -18.70 -1.79
CA ASP A 70 6.16 -18.42 -3.12
C ASP A 70 7.10 -17.53 -3.93
N SER A 71 7.26 -17.85 -5.20
CA SER A 71 7.99 -17.01 -6.14
C SER A 71 7.08 -15.89 -6.64
N PHE A 72 7.58 -14.66 -6.61
CA PHE A 72 6.93 -13.53 -7.26
C PHE A 72 7.53 -13.20 -8.64
N GLY A 73 8.23 -14.18 -9.24
CA GLY A 73 8.79 -14.08 -10.60
C GLY A 73 10.08 -13.27 -10.69
N ILE A 74 10.75 -13.05 -9.56
CA ILE A 74 12.11 -12.50 -9.44
C ILE A 74 12.82 -13.36 -8.42
N GLU A 75 13.98 -13.89 -8.78
CA GLU A 75 14.82 -14.67 -7.87
C GLU A 75 15.53 -13.73 -6.90
N LEU A 76 14.99 -13.61 -5.69
CA LEU A 76 15.53 -12.81 -4.60
C LEU A 76 15.30 -13.50 -3.27
N GLU A 77 16.35 -13.54 -2.44
CA GLU A 77 16.26 -13.99 -1.04
C GLU A 77 15.60 -12.92 -0.16
N ASN A 78 15.85 -11.64 -0.50
CA ASN A 78 15.33 -10.50 0.24
C ASN A 78 13.82 -10.38 0.15
N THR A 79 13.19 -9.95 1.24
CA THR A 79 11.78 -9.50 1.19
C THR A 79 11.67 -8.23 0.36
N ALA A 80 10.71 -8.19 -0.56
CA ALA A 80 10.46 -7.03 -1.40
C ALA A 80 9.04 -6.50 -1.16
N TYR A 81 8.96 -5.22 -0.88
CA TYR A 81 7.72 -4.52 -0.58
C TYR A 81 7.40 -3.46 -1.64
N ALA A 82 6.12 -3.31 -1.98
CA ALA A 82 5.62 -2.15 -2.72
C ALA A 82 4.89 -1.21 -1.74
N LEU A 83 5.35 0.05 -1.66
CA LEU A 83 4.71 1.08 -0.85
C LEU A 83 3.97 2.07 -1.76
N ASP A 84 2.69 2.25 -1.48
CA ASP A 84 1.86 3.25 -2.16
C ASP A 84 0.69 3.67 -1.28
N SER A 85 -0.05 4.68 -1.72
CA SER A 85 -1.26 5.16 -1.04
C SER A 85 -2.43 5.28 -1.99
N THR A 86 -3.63 5.18 -1.43
CA THR A 86 -4.84 5.46 -2.18
C THR A 86 -5.78 6.36 -1.40
N THR A 87 -6.38 7.33 -2.09
CA THR A 87 -7.39 8.22 -1.53
C THR A 87 -8.78 7.59 -1.69
N ILE A 88 -9.55 7.63 -0.62
CA ILE A 88 -10.94 7.21 -0.55
C ILE A 88 -11.77 8.46 -0.36
N ASP A 89 -12.42 8.90 -1.44
CA ASP A 89 -13.26 10.11 -1.41
C ASP A 89 -14.51 9.88 -0.56
N LEU A 90 -14.83 10.86 0.27
CA LEU A 90 -16.00 10.90 1.15
C LEU A 90 -16.86 12.12 0.85
N CYS A 91 -18.17 12.00 1.08
CA CYS A 91 -19.08 13.13 0.96
C CYS A 91 -18.88 14.11 2.14
N LEU A 92 -18.53 15.35 1.88
CA LEU A 92 -18.23 16.35 2.92
C LEU A 92 -19.38 16.54 3.91
N SER A 93 -20.64 16.54 3.45
CA SER A 93 -21.81 16.73 4.31
C SER A 93 -22.04 15.57 5.30
N LEU A 94 -21.58 14.36 4.95
CA LEU A 94 -21.72 13.16 5.79
C LEU A 94 -20.48 12.87 6.64
N PHE A 95 -19.31 13.34 6.20
CA PHE A 95 -18.01 13.04 6.83
C PHE A 95 -17.20 14.32 7.09
N PRO A 96 -17.73 15.29 7.87
CA PRO A 96 -17.05 16.58 8.09
C PRO A 96 -15.74 16.45 8.84
N TRP A 97 -15.55 15.38 9.61
CA TRP A 97 -14.31 15.09 10.34
C TRP A 97 -13.12 14.76 9.42
N ALA A 98 -13.37 14.25 8.20
CA ALA A 98 -12.35 13.85 7.24
C ALA A 98 -12.02 14.95 6.21
N LEU A 99 -12.05 16.21 6.61
CA LEU A 99 -11.83 17.35 5.72
C LEU A 99 -10.46 17.25 5.01
N PHE A 100 -10.51 17.11 3.68
CA PHE A 100 -9.32 17.01 2.81
C PHE A 100 -9.03 18.35 2.10
N ARG A 101 -10.05 18.95 1.51
CA ARG A 101 -10.02 20.27 0.87
C ARG A 101 -11.27 21.04 1.28
N THR A 102 -11.32 22.32 0.97
CA THR A 102 -12.49 23.17 1.29
C THR A 102 -13.84 22.57 0.87
N THR A 103 -13.85 21.76 -0.19
CA THR A 103 -15.07 21.19 -0.80
C THR A 103 -15.11 19.66 -0.77
N LYS A 104 -14.12 18.98 -0.16
CA LYS A 104 -14.01 17.51 -0.20
C LYS A 104 -13.55 16.94 1.12
N SER A 105 -14.14 15.82 1.49
CA SER A 105 -13.63 14.93 2.54
C SER A 105 -12.99 13.69 1.94
N ALA A 106 -11.95 13.17 2.55
CA ALA A 106 -11.31 11.94 2.15
C ALA A 106 -10.49 11.35 3.29
N VAL A 107 -10.35 10.04 3.28
CA VAL A 107 -9.32 9.33 4.04
C VAL A 107 -8.29 8.76 3.07
N LYS A 108 -7.07 8.60 3.54
CA LYS A 108 -5.99 8.02 2.77
C LYS A 108 -5.55 6.71 3.42
N MET A 109 -5.43 5.68 2.62
CA MET A 109 -4.92 4.38 3.05
C MET A 109 -3.54 4.18 2.44
N HIS A 110 -2.51 4.20 3.27
CA HIS A 110 -1.14 3.87 2.91
C HIS A 110 -0.94 2.38 3.14
N THR A 111 -0.32 1.71 2.20
CA THR A 111 -0.13 0.27 2.26
C THR A 111 1.28 -0.12 1.84
N LEU A 112 1.92 -0.92 2.68
CA LEU A 112 3.10 -1.68 2.33
C LEU A 112 2.66 -3.09 1.96
N LEU A 113 2.79 -3.46 0.69
CA LEU A 113 2.40 -4.76 0.16
C LEU A 113 3.63 -5.64 0.04
N ASP A 114 3.65 -6.79 0.70
CA ASP A 114 4.64 -7.82 0.45
C ASP A 114 4.41 -8.41 -0.94
N LEU A 115 5.40 -8.34 -1.80
CA LEU A 115 5.28 -8.81 -3.18
C LEU A 115 5.25 -10.34 -3.29
N ARG A 116 5.59 -11.06 -2.22
CA ARG A 116 5.30 -12.49 -2.08
C ARG A 116 3.84 -12.65 -1.65
N GLY A 117 3.06 -13.30 -2.47
CA GLY A 117 1.63 -13.49 -2.23
C GLY A 117 0.78 -12.22 -2.31
N ASN A 118 1.37 -11.04 -2.53
CA ASN A 118 0.68 -9.74 -2.55
C ASN A 118 -0.13 -9.45 -1.28
N ILE A 119 0.43 -9.82 -0.12
CA ILE A 119 -0.20 -9.65 1.19
C ILE A 119 0.17 -8.28 1.79
N PRO A 120 -0.78 -7.44 2.23
CA PRO A 120 -0.45 -6.18 2.90
C PRO A 120 0.24 -6.47 4.23
N SER A 121 1.46 -5.94 4.43
CA SER A 121 2.22 -6.10 5.67
C SER A 121 2.05 -4.94 6.64
N PHE A 122 1.74 -3.75 6.11
CA PHE A 122 1.46 -2.56 6.89
C PHE A 122 0.33 -1.77 6.22
N ILE A 123 -0.59 -1.27 7.03
CA ILE A 123 -1.67 -0.38 6.60
C ILE A 123 -1.81 0.75 7.60
N HIS A 124 -1.74 1.97 7.10
CA HIS A 124 -1.98 3.18 7.88
C HIS A 124 -3.12 4.00 7.25
N ILE A 125 -4.16 4.26 8.04
CA ILE A 125 -5.33 5.05 7.61
C ILE A 125 -5.18 6.43 8.22
N SER A 126 -4.99 7.43 7.38
CA SER A 126 -4.86 8.84 7.78
C SER A 126 -5.99 9.69 7.20
N ASP A 127 -6.08 10.92 7.65
CA ASP A 127 -6.84 11.94 6.91
C ASP A 127 -6.24 12.15 5.51
N GLY A 128 -7.03 12.75 4.62
CA GLY A 128 -6.57 12.99 3.24
C GLY A 128 -5.41 13.98 3.12
N LYS A 129 -5.10 14.75 4.18
CA LYS A 129 -4.08 15.80 4.19
C LYS A 129 -2.66 15.27 4.36
N LEU A 130 -2.49 14.09 4.97
CA LEU A 130 -1.16 13.52 5.18
C LEU A 130 -0.47 13.32 3.83
N GLY A 131 0.69 13.94 3.64
CA GLY A 131 1.54 13.73 2.45
C GLY A 131 2.05 12.29 2.40
N ASP A 132 2.07 11.68 1.21
CA ASP A 132 2.44 10.27 1.06
C ASP A 132 3.81 9.95 1.67
N VAL A 133 4.77 10.83 1.49
CA VAL A 133 6.14 10.66 2.01
C VAL A 133 6.21 10.60 3.53
N ASN A 134 5.26 11.20 4.23
CA ASN A 134 5.26 11.25 5.70
C ASN A 134 4.95 9.89 6.34
N VAL A 135 4.39 8.94 5.59
CA VAL A 135 4.19 7.58 6.10
C VAL A 135 5.52 6.88 6.38
N LEU A 136 6.61 7.29 5.74
CA LEU A 136 7.94 6.76 6.01
C LEU A 136 8.42 7.02 7.44
N ASP A 137 7.86 8.03 8.12
CA ASP A 137 8.20 8.37 9.51
C ASP A 137 7.56 7.42 10.54
N VAL A 138 6.52 6.70 10.14
CA VAL A 138 5.79 5.74 10.99
C VAL A 138 5.99 4.29 10.56
N LEU A 139 6.72 4.08 9.46
CA LEU A 139 7.02 2.76 8.93
C LEU A 139 8.25 2.18 9.62
N GLU A 140 8.10 1.01 10.24
CA GLU A 140 9.24 0.24 10.74
C GLU A 140 10.01 -0.36 9.56
N ILE A 141 11.26 0.08 9.39
CA ILE A 141 12.12 -0.35 8.30
C ILE A 141 12.80 -1.66 8.68
N GLU A 142 12.54 -2.70 7.90
CA GLU A 142 13.14 -4.03 8.04
C GLU A 142 14.53 -4.05 7.37
N PRO A 143 15.63 -4.32 8.12
CA PRO A 143 16.97 -4.46 7.55
C PRO A 143 17.03 -5.55 6.48
N GLY A 144 17.71 -5.28 5.38
CA GLY A 144 17.84 -6.20 4.25
C GLY A 144 16.63 -6.21 3.30
N ALA A 145 15.48 -5.66 3.67
CA ALA A 145 14.32 -5.60 2.79
C ALA A 145 14.47 -4.54 1.68
N ILE A 146 13.70 -4.71 0.62
CA ILE A 146 13.69 -3.82 -0.55
C ILE A 146 12.34 -3.11 -0.62
N TYR A 147 12.35 -1.79 -0.60
CA TYR A 147 11.16 -0.95 -0.66
C TYR A 147 11.02 -0.33 -2.04
N VAL A 148 10.00 -0.73 -2.78
CA VAL A 148 9.70 -0.18 -4.11
C VAL A 148 8.61 0.88 -3.97
N MET A 149 8.93 2.11 -4.37
CA MET A 149 8.08 3.28 -4.12
C MET A 149 7.95 4.15 -5.37
N ASP A 150 6.84 4.91 -5.49
CA ASP A 150 6.73 5.93 -6.52
C ASP A 150 7.58 7.17 -6.17
N ARG A 151 7.79 8.04 -7.16
CA ARG A 151 8.52 9.32 -7.01
C ARG A 151 7.89 10.28 -5.99
N GLY A 152 6.65 10.06 -5.59
CA GLY A 152 5.99 10.80 -4.52
C GLY A 152 6.69 10.63 -3.17
N TYR A 153 7.34 9.49 -2.97
CA TYR A 153 8.10 9.16 -1.77
C TYR A 153 9.58 9.59 -1.83
N LEU A 154 10.00 10.32 -2.87
CA LEU A 154 11.38 10.77 -3.02
C LEU A 154 11.67 11.93 -2.04
N ASP A 155 12.25 11.57 -0.91
CA ASP A 155 12.79 12.44 0.13
C ASP A 155 14.16 11.89 0.55
N PHE A 156 15.22 12.66 0.31
CA PHE A 156 16.58 12.14 0.46
C PHE A 156 16.97 11.89 1.91
N ALA A 157 16.46 12.66 2.86
CA ALA A 157 16.74 12.43 4.28
C ALA A 157 16.12 11.10 4.76
N ARG A 158 14.85 10.84 4.41
CA ARG A 158 14.18 9.58 4.73
C ARG A 158 14.78 8.37 4.02
N LEU A 159 15.16 8.53 2.74
CA LEU A 159 15.88 7.48 2.01
C LEU A 159 17.25 7.18 2.61
N TYR A 160 17.91 8.19 3.19
CA TYR A 160 19.18 7.97 3.88
C TYR A 160 18.99 7.22 5.21
N LEU A 161 17.93 7.51 5.96
CA LEU A 161 17.56 6.72 7.13
C LEU A 161 17.32 5.25 6.78
N MET A 162 16.61 4.97 5.68
CA MET A 162 16.46 3.60 5.18
C MET A 162 17.81 2.95 4.84
N HIS A 163 18.71 3.69 4.21
CA HIS A 163 20.07 3.20 3.92
C HIS A 163 20.83 2.89 5.19
N GLN A 164 20.78 3.75 6.21
CA GLN A 164 21.46 3.55 7.49
C GLN A 164 20.92 2.33 8.26
N THR A 165 19.65 1.96 8.06
CA THR A 165 19.08 0.72 8.61
C THR A 165 19.37 -0.52 7.76
N HIS A 166 20.29 -0.41 6.78
CA HIS A 166 20.67 -1.50 5.86
C HIS A 166 19.50 -2.02 4.99
N ALA A 167 18.48 -1.20 4.78
CA ALA A 167 17.41 -1.51 3.84
C ALA A 167 17.71 -0.92 2.46
N PHE A 168 17.10 -1.52 1.45
CA PHE A 168 17.22 -1.08 0.08
C PHE A 168 15.95 -0.39 -0.40
N PHE A 169 16.09 0.55 -1.30
CA PHE A 169 14.95 1.17 -1.96
C PHE A 169 15.11 1.20 -3.47
N VAL A 170 13.98 1.19 -4.17
CA VAL A 170 13.89 1.45 -5.61
C VAL A 170 12.79 2.46 -5.83
N THR A 171 13.13 3.63 -6.36
CA THR A 171 12.16 4.69 -6.65
C THR A 171 12.46 5.36 -7.98
N ARG A 172 11.55 6.22 -8.45
CA ARG A 172 11.81 7.05 -9.65
C ARG A 172 12.38 8.40 -9.24
N THR A 173 13.36 8.87 -10.01
CA THR A 173 13.90 10.22 -9.81
C THR A 173 12.96 11.31 -10.33
N LYS A 174 13.04 12.51 -9.77
CA LYS A 174 12.42 13.72 -10.29
C LYS A 174 13.34 14.35 -11.37
N SER A 175 12.76 15.00 -12.36
CA SER A 175 13.52 15.60 -13.49
C SER A 175 14.53 16.68 -13.06
N ASN A 176 14.25 17.34 -11.94
CA ASN A 176 15.09 18.40 -11.35
C ASN A 176 16.17 17.89 -10.39
N THR A 177 16.34 16.56 -10.25
CA THR A 177 17.38 15.99 -9.39
C THR A 177 18.78 16.34 -9.94
N LYS A 178 19.56 17.08 -9.15
CA LYS A 178 20.94 17.47 -9.50
C LYS A 178 21.93 16.44 -8.98
N PHE A 179 22.77 15.92 -9.88
CA PHE A 179 23.77 14.92 -9.54
C PHE A 179 25.02 15.05 -10.45
N ARG A 180 26.12 14.47 -9.97
CA ARG A 180 27.34 14.23 -10.73
C ARG A 180 27.49 12.72 -10.94
N ARG A 181 27.78 12.31 -12.16
CA ARG A 181 28.15 10.91 -12.46
C ARG A 181 29.54 10.64 -11.93
N VAL A 182 29.69 9.57 -11.18
CA VAL A 182 30.96 9.08 -10.65
C VAL A 182 31.49 7.96 -11.53
N TYR A 183 30.61 6.99 -11.87
CA TYR A 183 30.97 5.85 -12.70
C TYR A 183 29.81 5.47 -13.62
N SER A 184 30.11 4.76 -14.70
CA SER A 184 29.07 4.20 -15.60
C SER A 184 29.46 2.75 -15.89
N ALA A 185 28.63 1.82 -15.46
CA ALA A 185 28.78 0.42 -15.76
C ALA A 185 28.44 0.11 -17.22
N PRO A 186 29.06 -0.90 -17.84
CA PRO A 186 28.63 -1.39 -19.15
C PRO A 186 27.21 -1.95 -19.06
N VAL A 187 26.43 -1.72 -20.11
CA VAL A 187 25.02 -2.17 -20.17
C VAL A 187 24.74 -2.89 -21.46
N GLU A 188 23.90 -3.91 -21.37
CA GLU A 188 23.34 -4.59 -22.53
C GLU A 188 22.07 -3.86 -22.99
N ARG A 189 22.14 -3.14 -24.10
CA ARG A 189 21.03 -2.31 -24.60
C ARG A 189 19.83 -3.12 -25.11
N SER A 190 20.04 -4.36 -25.51
CA SER A 190 18.98 -5.28 -25.91
C SER A 190 17.93 -5.50 -24.80
N THR A 191 18.32 -5.37 -23.54
CA THR A 191 17.44 -5.49 -22.36
C THR A 191 16.58 -4.25 -22.10
N GLY A 192 16.73 -3.18 -22.91
CA GLY A 192 16.09 -1.89 -22.69
C GLY A 192 16.84 -0.97 -21.71
N ILE A 193 17.94 -1.42 -21.10
CA ILE A 193 18.76 -0.59 -20.19
C ILE A 193 19.61 0.37 -21.03
N ILE A 194 19.39 1.67 -20.83
CA ILE A 194 20.12 2.72 -21.55
C ILE A 194 21.42 3.07 -20.86
N CYS A 195 21.40 3.15 -19.52
CA CYS A 195 22.60 3.36 -18.70
C CYS A 195 22.38 2.86 -17.27
N ASP A 196 23.49 2.49 -16.65
CA ASP A 196 23.63 2.13 -15.24
C ASP A 196 24.80 2.90 -14.65
N GLN A 197 24.53 3.81 -13.72
CA GLN A 197 25.48 4.81 -13.26
C GLN A 197 25.52 4.90 -11.75
N THR A 198 26.73 4.98 -11.21
CA THR A 198 26.96 5.48 -9.85
C THR A 198 26.96 7.00 -9.90
N ILE A 199 26.17 7.63 -9.06
CA ILE A 199 26.02 9.08 -8.98
C ILE A 199 26.23 9.58 -7.56
N MET A 200 26.56 10.85 -7.44
CA MET A 200 26.56 11.61 -6.19
C MET A 200 25.66 12.84 -6.35
N LEU A 201 24.81 13.09 -5.38
CA LEU A 201 23.95 14.27 -5.38
C LEU A 201 24.78 15.56 -5.27
N THR A 202 24.40 16.61 -6.00
CA THR A 202 25.12 17.89 -6.02
C THR A 202 24.29 19.09 -5.59
N GLY A 203 22.96 18.92 -5.41
CA GLY A 203 22.13 19.97 -4.84
C GLY A 203 22.51 20.19 -3.37
N VAL A 204 22.54 21.45 -2.93
CA VAL A 204 22.99 21.81 -1.57
C VAL A 204 22.27 21.02 -0.49
N ILE A 205 20.93 20.98 -0.54
CA ILE A 205 20.12 20.26 0.43
C ILE A 205 20.24 18.74 0.21
N SER A 206 20.01 18.27 -1.00
CA SER A 206 19.97 16.82 -1.29
C SER A 206 21.31 16.12 -1.03
N ARG A 207 22.46 16.81 -1.22
CA ARG A 207 23.78 16.26 -0.88
C ARG A 207 23.99 16.15 0.64
N LYS A 208 23.44 17.10 1.41
CA LYS A 208 23.47 17.04 2.87
C LYS A 208 22.59 15.92 3.41
N ASP A 209 21.39 15.77 2.83
CA ASP A 209 20.40 14.81 3.28
C ASP A 209 20.78 13.36 2.89
N TYR A 210 21.49 13.20 1.75
CA TYR A 210 22.00 11.90 1.30
C TYR A 210 23.46 12.05 0.81
N PRO A 211 24.45 11.90 1.69
CA PRO A 211 25.86 12.12 1.36
C PRO A 211 26.51 10.97 0.58
N GLU A 212 25.90 9.80 0.58
CA GLU A 212 26.42 8.58 -0.03
C GLU A 212 26.15 8.49 -1.53
N HIS A 213 26.80 7.53 -2.18
CA HIS A 213 26.56 7.22 -3.58
C HIS A 213 25.18 6.60 -3.77
N LEU A 214 24.57 6.91 -4.91
CA LEU A 214 23.33 6.32 -5.39
C LEU A 214 23.56 5.69 -6.75
N ARG A 215 22.81 4.66 -7.06
CA ARG A 215 22.78 4.03 -8.37
C ARG A 215 21.59 4.57 -9.16
N ARG A 216 21.86 5.01 -10.38
CA ARG A 216 20.88 5.57 -11.31
C ARG A 216 20.80 4.68 -12.54
N ILE A 217 19.63 4.11 -12.79
CA ILE A 217 19.39 3.23 -13.95
C ILE A 217 18.37 3.92 -14.85
N ARG A 218 18.72 4.11 -16.13
CA ARG A 218 17.79 4.59 -17.17
C ARG A 218 17.35 3.42 -18.03
N PHE A 219 16.07 3.20 -18.09
CA PHE A 219 15.44 2.05 -18.74
C PHE A 219 14.36 2.51 -19.71
N LYS A 220 14.38 1.97 -20.93
CA LYS A 220 13.28 2.11 -21.90
C LYS A 220 12.42 0.86 -21.81
N ASP A 221 11.24 1.02 -21.29
CA ASP A 221 10.28 -0.08 -21.14
C ASP A 221 9.84 -0.57 -22.53
N PRO A 222 10.08 -1.82 -22.89
CA PRO A 222 9.71 -2.36 -24.20
C PRO A 222 8.19 -2.42 -24.42
N ASP A 223 7.41 -2.64 -23.34
CA ASP A 223 5.96 -2.81 -23.43
C ASP A 223 5.24 -1.46 -23.65
N THR A 224 5.73 -0.40 -23.04
CA THR A 224 5.09 0.93 -23.08
C THR A 224 5.85 1.96 -23.92
N GLY A 225 7.09 1.67 -24.30
CA GLY A 225 8.00 2.59 -24.99
C GLY A 225 8.49 3.76 -24.11
N LYS A 226 8.04 3.86 -22.84
CA LYS A 226 8.37 4.94 -21.93
C LYS A 226 9.79 4.79 -21.38
N THR A 227 10.48 5.92 -21.25
CA THR A 227 11.78 5.95 -20.57
C THR A 227 11.55 6.26 -19.08
N LEU A 228 12.01 5.35 -18.22
CA LEU A 228 11.99 5.48 -16.77
C LEU A 228 13.40 5.69 -16.25
N VAL A 229 13.53 6.41 -15.15
CA VAL A 229 14.82 6.62 -14.48
C VAL A 229 14.66 6.23 -13.02
N PHE A 230 15.30 5.15 -12.63
CA PHE A 230 15.28 4.62 -11.30
C PHE A 230 16.47 5.12 -10.48
N LEU A 231 16.24 5.23 -9.18
CA LEU A 231 17.23 5.56 -8.17
C LEU A 231 17.18 4.50 -7.07
N THR A 232 18.32 3.98 -6.67
CA THR A 232 18.46 2.95 -5.65
C THR A 232 19.79 3.06 -4.91
N ASN A 233 19.85 2.55 -3.68
CA ASN A 233 21.08 2.33 -2.94
C ASN A 233 21.62 0.88 -3.10
N ASN A 234 20.95 0.04 -3.89
CA ASN A 234 21.41 -1.32 -4.15
C ASN A 234 22.37 -1.35 -5.34
N PHE A 235 23.60 -1.79 -5.11
CA PHE A 235 24.65 -1.92 -6.11
C PHE A 235 24.94 -3.38 -6.50
N THR A 236 24.33 -4.35 -5.77
CA THR A 236 24.61 -5.78 -5.96
C THR A 236 23.70 -6.43 -7.02
N PHE A 237 22.44 -6.03 -7.07
CA PHE A 237 21.51 -6.65 -8.02
C PHE A 237 21.78 -6.20 -9.46
N PRO A 238 21.56 -7.09 -10.44
CA PRO A 238 21.57 -6.71 -11.85
C PRO A 238 20.58 -5.55 -12.12
N ALA A 239 20.92 -4.65 -13.05
CA ALA A 239 20.04 -3.53 -13.41
C ALA A 239 18.67 -3.99 -13.91
N ALA A 240 18.60 -5.14 -14.61
CA ALA A 240 17.36 -5.75 -15.04
C ALA A 240 16.45 -6.15 -13.86
N THR A 241 17.03 -6.66 -12.78
CA THR A 241 16.31 -7.02 -11.54
C THR A 241 15.70 -5.77 -10.90
N ILE A 242 16.44 -4.65 -10.83
CA ILE A 242 15.91 -3.38 -10.31
C ILE A 242 14.73 -2.88 -11.17
N CYS A 243 14.83 -2.99 -12.50
CA CYS A 243 13.74 -2.63 -13.41
C CYS A 243 12.51 -3.53 -13.22
N ALA A 244 12.71 -4.84 -13.08
CA ALA A 244 11.66 -5.82 -12.83
C ALA A 244 10.96 -5.58 -11.48
N LEU A 245 11.71 -5.30 -10.42
CA LEU A 245 11.19 -4.93 -9.10
C LEU A 245 10.27 -3.70 -9.20
N TYR A 246 10.70 -2.67 -9.92
CA TYR A 246 9.85 -1.50 -10.08
C TYR A 246 8.55 -1.79 -10.84
N LYS A 247 8.56 -2.68 -11.83
CA LYS A 247 7.33 -3.13 -12.51
C LYS A 247 6.38 -3.81 -11.53
N ARG A 248 6.89 -4.58 -10.56
CA ARG A 248 6.07 -5.25 -9.54
C ARG A 248 5.36 -4.28 -8.59
N ARG A 249 5.80 -3.03 -8.47
CA ARG A 249 5.08 -2.00 -7.71
C ARG A 249 3.59 -1.90 -8.08
N TRP A 250 3.25 -2.21 -9.34
CA TRP A 250 1.87 -2.20 -9.81
C TRP A 250 0.93 -3.12 -9.01
N GLN A 251 1.45 -4.12 -8.31
CA GLN A 251 0.64 -5.03 -7.48
C GLN A 251 -0.11 -4.29 -6.37
N VAL A 252 0.47 -3.25 -5.79
CA VAL A 252 -0.22 -2.44 -4.77
C VAL A 252 -1.40 -1.66 -5.37
N GLU A 253 -1.30 -1.23 -6.63
CA GLU A 253 -2.42 -0.58 -7.32
C GLU A 253 -3.55 -1.58 -7.63
N LEU A 254 -3.21 -2.83 -7.95
CA LEU A 254 -4.20 -3.91 -8.11
C LEU A 254 -4.88 -4.23 -6.78
N PHE A 255 -4.14 -4.28 -5.68
CA PHE A 255 -4.69 -4.39 -4.33
C PHE A 255 -5.68 -3.26 -4.05
N PHE A 256 -5.33 -2.00 -4.31
CA PHE A 256 -6.23 -0.86 -4.13
C PHE A 256 -7.47 -0.94 -5.02
N LYS A 257 -7.30 -1.38 -6.26
CA LYS A 257 -8.42 -1.60 -7.17
C LYS A 257 -9.38 -2.63 -6.60
N TRP A 258 -8.85 -3.76 -6.11
CA TRP A 258 -9.65 -4.81 -5.49
C TRP A 258 -10.41 -4.29 -4.27
N ILE A 259 -9.71 -3.63 -3.33
CA ILE A 259 -10.29 -3.02 -2.13
C ILE A 259 -11.43 -2.06 -2.51
N LYS A 260 -11.20 -1.16 -3.47
CA LYS A 260 -12.20 -0.17 -3.90
C LYS A 260 -13.42 -0.82 -4.57
N GLN A 261 -13.22 -1.87 -5.35
CA GLN A 261 -14.30 -2.57 -6.06
C GLN A 261 -15.17 -3.38 -5.10
N HIS A 262 -14.58 -4.09 -4.17
CA HIS A 262 -15.29 -5.01 -3.26
C HIS A 262 -15.82 -4.33 -2.01
N LEU A 263 -15.16 -3.27 -1.55
CA LEU A 263 -15.67 -2.47 -0.44
C LEU A 263 -16.89 -1.63 -0.80
N ARG A 264 -17.13 -1.37 -2.08
CA ARG A 264 -18.09 -0.34 -2.50
C ARG A 264 -17.94 0.94 -1.65
N ILE A 265 -16.71 1.43 -1.49
CA ILE A 265 -16.31 2.54 -0.60
C ILE A 265 -17.06 3.87 -0.89
N LYS A 266 -17.93 3.87 -1.86
CA LYS A 266 -18.85 4.99 -2.10
C LYS A 266 -20.01 5.05 -1.10
N LYS A 267 -20.26 3.97 -0.33
CA LYS A 267 -21.35 3.87 0.66
C LYS A 267 -20.85 3.18 1.93
N PHE A 268 -20.38 3.97 2.89
CA PHE A 268 -20.10 3.46 4.22
C PHE A 268 -21.41 3.21 4.97
N TYR A 269 -21.38 2.19 5.86
CA TYR A 269 -22.55 1.82 6.69
C TYR A 269 -22.72 2.70 7.93
N GLY A 270 -21.78 3.63 8.18
CA GLY A 270 -21.81 4.63 9.23
C GLY A 270 -20.92 5.81 8.86
N ASN A 271 -21.14 6.95 9.49
CA ASN A 271 -20.51 8.22 9.14
C ASN A 271 -19.38 8.62 10.09
N SER A 272 -19.24 7.96 11.23
CA SER A 272 -18.15 8.23 12.17
C SER A 272 -16.79 7.74 11.64
N GLU A 273 -15.73 8.32 12.14
CA GLU A 273 -14.36 7.87 11.88
C GLU A 273 -14.19 6.39 12.23
N ASN A 274 -14.76 5.98 13.38
CA ASN A 274 -14.74 4.60 13.83
C ASN A 274 -15.40 3.65 12.83
N ALA A 275 -16.58 4.00 12.33
CA ALA A 275 -17.31 3.18 11.36
C ALA A 275 -16.55 3.04 10.03
N VAL A 276 -15.97 4.13 9.55
CA VAL A 276 -15.18 4.13 8.31
C VAL A 276 -13.93 3.26 8.46
N LYS A 277 -13.15 3.44 9.53
CA LYS A 277 -11.96 2.65 9.80
C LYS A 277 -12.29 1.17 10.00
N SER A 278 -13.37 0.86 10.74
CA SER A 278 -13.86 -0.51 10.91
C SER A 278 -14.16 -1.18 9.57
N GLN A 279 -14.87 -0.50 8.68
CA GLN A 279 -15.23 -1.05 7.39
C GLN A 279 -14.01 -1.28 6.49
N ILE A 280 -13.01 -0.39 6.52
CA ILE A 280 -11.74 -0.56 5.78
C ILE A 280 -10.98 -1.78 6.30
N TRP A 281 -10.82 -1.92 7.64
CA TRP A 281 -10.10 -3.05 8.22
C TRP A 281 -10.79 -4.40 8.00
N ILE A 282 -12.12 -4.42 8.04
CA ILE A 282 -12.89 -5.62 7.69
C ILE A 282 -12.64 -6.02 6.23
N ALA A 283 -12.53 -5.05 5.33
CA ALA A 283 -12.23 -5.35 3.94
C ALA A 283 -10.80 -5.86 3.71
N VAL A 284 -9.84 -5.32 4.44
CA VAL A 284 -8.49 -5.88 4.47
C VAL A 284 -8.53 -7.33 4.92
N SER A 285 -9.28 -7.62 5.99
CA SER A 285 -9.48 -9.01 6.46
C SER A 285 -10.10 -9.90 5.38
N VAL A 286 -11.13 -9.41 4.69
CA VAL A 286 -11.79 -10.15 3.58
C VAL A 286 -10.81 -10.37 2.44
N TYR A 287 -10.01 -9.37 2.07
CA TYR A 287 -8.96 -9.53 1.06
C TYR A 287 -8.01 -10.68 1.42
N VAL A 288 -7.46 -10.65 2.63
CA VAL A 288 -6.48 -11.66 3.09
C VAL A 288 -7.08 -13.06 3.19
N LEU A 289 -8.39 -13.18 3.49
CA LEU A 289 -9.08 -14.46 3.53
C LEU A 289 -9.36 -15.06 2.13
N VAL A 290 -9.40 -14.22 1.10
CA VAL A 290 -9.73 -14.63 -0.28
C VAL A 290 -8.47 -14.76 -1.15
N ALA A 291 -7.40 -14.04 -0.80
CA ALA A 291 -6.11 -14.11 -1.49
C ALA A 291 -5.47 -15.48 -1.32
#